data_e2c676ed191f2551691a0a643864599b
#
_entry.id   e2c676ed191f2551691a0a643864599b
#
_cell.length_a   1.000
_cell.length_b   1.000
_cell.length_c   1.000
_cell.angle_alpha   90.00
_cell.angle_beta   90.00
_cell.angle_gamma   90.00
#
_symmetry.space_group_name_H-M   'P 1'
#
loop_
_entity.id
_entity.type
_entity.pdbx_description
1 polymer ?
#
loop_
_entity_poly.entity_id
_entity_poly.type
_entity_poly.pdbx_seq_one_letter_code
_entity_poly.pdbx_strand_id
1 'polypeptide(L)'
;YTYFVGSNPCTSSVCESIYPNIDPSVFIGPFSSIIGDVTLSANVFIACNVTLRADEGTPFYVGSNTNIQDGVVFHGLAKEYVVVKNKKYSIYVGNNVSCAHSAIIHGPCFIGDDAFIGFKAVIFNASIENNCLIGTGAIVTNGVIINSGSFVPPGAIIDTQDKANALHPLTQASQEFTKEVI
;
A
#
# COMPACT_ATOMS: atom_id res chain seq x y z
N TYR A 1 -6.54 -24.54 -3.05
CA TYR A 1 -6.01 -23.17 -3.09
C TYR A 1 -4.50 -23.25 -3.16
N THR A 2 -3.90 -22.51 -4.10
CA THR A 2 -2.43 -22.43 -4.22
C THR A 2 -2.04 -20.97 -4.12
N TYR A 3 -1.43 -20.59 -3.01
CA TYR A 3 -0.73 -19.32 -2.83
C TYR A 3 0.68 -19.59 -2.32
N PHE A 4 1.57 -18.64 -2.41
CA PHE A 4 2.93 -18.76 -1.94
C PHE A 4 3.17 -17.80 -0.77
N VAL A 5 3.63 -18.35 0.36
CA VAL A 5 4.14 -17.58 1.50
C VAL A 5 5.53 -18.11 1.81
N GLY A 6 6.52 -17.25 1.75
CA GLY A 6 7.90 -17.71 1.94
C GLY A 6 8.89 -16.60 2.28
N SER A 7 10.05 -17.02 2.72
CA SER A 7 11.15 -16.09 2.97
C SER A 7 11.66 -15.48 1.66
N ASN A 8 12.19 -14.27 1.75
CA ASN A 8 12.96 -13.69 0.65
C ASN A 8 14.25 -14.46 0.41
N PRO A 9 14.76 -14.49 -0.84
CA PRO A 9 16.11 -14.96 -1.11
C PRO A 9 17.15 -14.02 -0.49
N CYS A 10 18.29 -14.56 -0.08
CA CYS A 10 19.44 -13.73 0.29
C CYS A 10 20.01 -13.07 -0.97
N THR A 11 20.07 -11.74 -0.97
CA THR A 11 20.60 -10.93 -2.06
C THR A 11 21.63 -9.94 -1.53
N SER A 12 22.28 -9.19 -2.41
CA SER A 12 23.16 -8.09 -1.99
C SER A 12 22.40 -6.94 -1.31
N SER A 13 21.10 -6.82 -1.55
CA SER A 13 20.23 -5.78 -0.94
C SER A 13 19.66 -6.23 0.40
N VAL A 14 19.33 -7.51 0.54
CA VAL A 14 18.77 -8.10 1.76
C VAL A 14 19.50 -9.41 2.06
N CYS A 15 20.45 -9.34 3.01
CA CYS A 15 21.31 -10.49 3.36
C CYS A 15 20.61 -11.55 4.22
N GLU A 16 19.56 -11.16 4.95
CA GLU A 16 18.81 -12.05 5.83
C GLU A 16 17.57 -12.60 5.12
N SER A 17 17.32 -13.89 5.32
CA SER A 17 16.10 -14.55 4.84
C SER A 17 15.05 -14.49 5.92
N ILE A 18 14.03 -13.66 5.73
CA ILE A 18 12.98 -13.42 6.72
C ILE A 18 11.66 -13.98 6.19
N TYR A 19 10.91 -14.65 7.05
CA TYR A 19 9.59 -15.19 6.73
C TYR A 19 8.50 -14.20 7.12
N PRO A 20 7.39 -14.07 6.35
CA PRO A 20 6.29 -13.17 6.68
C PRO A 20 5.67 -13.46 8.04
N ASN A 21 5.28 -12.39 8.75
CA ASN A 21 4.52 -12.44 10.00
C ASN A 21 3.05 -12.16 9.71
N ILE A 22 2.20 -13.18 9.76
CA ILE A 22 0.80 -13.12 9.31
C ILE A 22 -0.13 -13.46 10.47
N ASP A 23 -1.05 -12.54 10.82
CA ASP A 23 -2.07 -12.80 11.83
C ASP A 23 -2.98 -13.96 11.39
N PRO A 24 -3.40 -14.86 12.29
CA PRO A 24 -4.25 -16.01 11.96
C PRO A 24 -5.60 -15.67 11.31
N SER A 25 -6.11 -14.44 11.47
CA SER A 25 -7.37 -13.99 10.87
C SER A 25 -7.24 -13.53 9.41
N VAL A 26 -6.01 -13.49 8.86
CA VAL A 26 -5.76 -13.04 7.49
C VAL A 26 -6.27 -14.07 6.48
N PHE A 27 -7.00 -13.59 5.47
CA PHE A 27 -7.34 -14.38 4.29
C PHE A 27 -6.33 -14.14 3.17
N ILE A 28 -5.87 -15.21 2.52
CA ILE A 28 -4.98 -15.13 1.36
C ILE A 28 -5.63 -15.87 0.20
N GLY A 29 -5.97 -15.13 -0.86
CA GLY A 29 -6.58 -15.63 -2.08
C GLY A 29 -5.62 -16.42 -2.96
N PRO A 30 -6.17 -17.24 -3.87
CA PRO A 30 -5.40 -18.05 -4.80
C PRO A 30 -4.41 -17.25 -5.65
N PHE A 31 -3.27 -17.89 -5.96
CA PHE A 31 -2.20 -17.35 -6.81
C PHE A 31 -1.52 -16.08 -6.29
N SER A 32 -1.73 -15.76 -5.02
CA SER A 32 -1.04 -14.65 -4.36
C SER A 32 0.32 -15.09 -3.83
N SER A 33 1.27 -14.14 -3.77
CA SER A 33 2.63 -14.35 -3.26
C SER A 33 2.96 -13.32 -2.19
N ILE A 34 3.37 -13.80 -1.02
CA ILE A 34 3.81 -12.97 0.10
C ILE A 34 5.23 -13.40 0.47
N ILE A 35 6.20 -12.54 0.22
CA ILE A 35 7.61 -12.88 0.26
C ILE A 35 8.39 -11.91 1.13
N GLY A 36 9.17 -12.44 2.07
CA GLY A 36 10.10 -11.66 2.87
C GLY A 36 9.49 -11.04 4.12
N ASP A 37 10.10 -9.98 4.62
CA ASP A 37 9.68 -9.27 5.84
C ASP A 37 8.41 -8.46 5.60
N VAL A 38 7.29 -9.17 5.59
CA VAL A 38 5.93 -8.62 5.44
C VAL A 38 5.14 -8.94 6.70
N THR A 39 4.64 -7.91 7.37
CA THR A 39 3.70 -8.06 8.48
C THR A 39 2.28 -7.76 8.01
N LEU A 40 1.38 -8.74 8.15
CA LEU A 40 -0.07 -8.59 7.92
C LEU A 40 -0.79 -8.66 9.27
N SER A 41 -1.47 -7.58 9.64
CA SER A 41 -2.22 -7.47 10.89
C SER A 41 -3.59 -8.17 10.81
N ALA A 42 -4.36 -8.11 11.90
CA ALA A 42 -5.64 -8.81 12.00
C ALA A 42 -6.65 -8.37 10.92
N ASN A 43 -7.43 -9.33 10.43
CA ASN A 43 -8.52 -9.13 9.46
C ASN A 43 -8.06 -8.50 8.12
N VAL A 44 -6.80 -8.70 7.72
CA VAL A 44 -6.35 -8.31 6.39
C VAL A 44 -6.89 -9.30 5.37
N PHE A 45 -7.45 -8.78 4.28
CA PHE A 45 -7.92 -9.57 3.14
C PHE A 45 -6.97 -9.39 1.96
N ILE A 46 -6.34 -10.47 1.52
CA ILE A 46 -5.53 -10.53 0.30
C ILE A 46 -6.33 -11.27 -0.75
N ALA A 47 -6.72 -10.59 -1.82
CA ALA A 47 -7.48 -11.19 -2.92
C ALA A 47 -6.61 -12.09 -3.81
N CYS A 48 -7.09 -12.42 -5.01
CA CYS A 48 -6.36 -13.30 -5.93
C CYS A 48 -5.23 -12.56 -6.67
N ASN A 49 -4.15 -13.27 -7.03
CA ASN A 49 -3.05 -12.74 -7.84
C ASN A 49 -2.37 -11.49 -7.25
N VAL A 50 -2.38 -11.32 -5.94
CA VAL A 50 -1.68 -10.25 -5.24
C VAL A 50 -0.21 -10.62 -5.06
N THR A 51 0.69 -9.65 -5.22
CA THR A 51 2.12 -9.82 -4.96
C THR A 51 2.61 -8.82 -3.93
N LEU A 52 3.00 -9.32 -2.75
CA LEU A 52 3.70 -8.55 -1.72
C LEU A 52 5.13 -9.08 -1.65
N ARG A 53 6.09 -8.37 -2.25
CA ARG A 53 7.45 -8.87 -2.43
C ARG A 53 8.47 -7.94 -1.76
N ALA A 54 8.86 -8.28 -0.52
CA ALA A 54 9.82 -7.57 0.32
C ALA A 54 11.21 -8.20 0.25
N ASP A 55 11.76 -8.33 -0.96
CA ASP A 55 13.04 -8.96 -1.26
C ASP A 55 14.14 -7.97 -1.71
N GLU A 56 13.78 -6.69 -1.85
CA GLU A 56 14.68 -5.59 -2.18
C GLU A 56 14.48 -4.43 -1.21
N GLY A 57 13.36 -3.71 -1.29
CA GLY A 57 12.89 -2.79 -0.25
C GLY A 57 12.13 -3.56 0.83
N THR A 58 12.47 -3.39 2.09
CA THR A 58 11.92 -4.13 3.24
C THR A 58 12.09 -3.31 4.52
N PRO A 59 11.28 -3.46 5.59
CA PRO A 59 10.09 -4.31 5.72
C PRO A 59 8.82 -3.67 5.15
N PHE A 60 7.76 -4.49 4.97
CA PHE A 60 6.39 -4.05 4.71
C PHE A 60 5.51 -4.25 5.94
N TYR A 61 4.59 -3.33 6.15
CA TYR A 61 3.55 -3.45 7.17
C TYR A 61 2.17 -3.13 6.57
N VAL A 62 1.19 -3.97 6.87
CA VAL A 62 -0.21 -3.78 6.50
C VAL A 62 -1.06 -3.83 7.77
N GLY A 63 -1.75 -2.75 8.06
CA GLY A 63 -2.61 -2.57 9.21
C GLY A 63 -3.92 -3.35 9.13
N SER A 64 -4.61 -3.43 10.26
CA SER A 64 -5.81 -4.25 10.44
C SER A 64 -6.98 -3.77 9.57
N ASN A 65 -7.90 -4.69 9.25
CA ASN A 65 -9.12 -4.44 8.47
C ASN A 65 -8.83 -3.84 7.08
N THR A 66 -7.66 -4.12 6.52
CA THR A 66 -7.22 -3.61 5.22
C THR A 66 -7.48 -4.66 4.15
N ASN A 67 -8.00 -4.25 2.99
CA ASN A 67 -8.18 -5.14 1.86
C ASN A 67 -7.23 -4.79 0.71
N ILE A 68 -6.54 -5.81 0.20
CA ILE A 68 -5.65 -5.72 -0.95
C ILE A 68 -6.29 -6.53 -2.06
N GLN A 69 -6.86 -5.85 -3.06
CA GLN A 69 -7.68 -6.46 -4.09
C GLN A 69 -6.86 -7.10 -5.22
N ASP A 70 -7.55 -7.79 -6.15
CA ASP A 70 -6.92 -8.63 -7.16
C ASP A 70 -5.84 -7.90 -7.97
N GLY A 71 -4.71 -8.57 -8.16
CA GLY A 71 -3.62 -8.10 -9.00
C GLY A 71 -2.83 -6.92 -8.45
N VAL A 72 -3.03 -6.53 -7.21
CA VAL A 72 -2.23 -5.47 -6.55
C VAL A 72 -0.79 -5.95 -6.37
N VAL A 73 0.16 -5.04 -6.58
CA VAL A 73 1.59 -5.32 -6.40
C VAL A 73 2.22 -4.35 -5.40
N PHE A 74 2.88 -4.91 -4.39
CA PHE A 74 3.77 -4.18 -3.49
C PHE A 74 5.21 -4.61 -3.75
N HIS A 75 6.08 -3.63 -4.01
CA HIS A 75 7.52 -3.79 -4.11
C HIS A 75 8.20 -2.51 -3.63
N GLY A 76 9.49 -2.50 -3.36
CA GLY A 76 10.16 -1.31 -2.84
C GLY A 76 11.60 -1.18 -3.29
N LEU A 77 12.12 0.04 -3.28
CA LEU A 77 13.52 0.33 -3.55
C LEU A 77 14.40 -0.10 -2.37
N ALA A 78 15.56 -0.65 -2.68
CA ALA A 78 16.56 -1.03 -1.69
C ALA A 78 17.01 0.19 -0.87
N LYS A 79 17.07 0.02 0.46
CA LYS A 79 17.61 1.03 1.40
C LYS A 79 16.84 2.36 1.45
N GLU A 80 15.62 2.40 0.91
CA GLU A 80 14.73 3.55 0.95
C GLU A 80 13.58 3.28 1.92
N TYR A 81 13.23 4.25 2.77
CA TYR A 81 12.29 4.04 3.88
C TYR A 81 11.43 5.26 4.17
N VAL A 82 10.22 5.00 4.63
CA VAL A 82 9.43 5.92 5.46
C VAL A 82 9.65 5.58 6.94
N VAL A 83 9.48 6.57 7.83
CA VAL A 83 9.63 6.37 9.27
C VAL A 83 8.29 6.56 9.95
N VAL A 84 7.80 5.50 10.63
CA VAL A 84 6.55 5.51 11.38
C VAL A 84 6.82 5.07 12.82
N LYS A 85 6.49 5.91 13.80
CA LYS A 85 6.73 5.63 15.23
C LYS A 85 8.17 5.14 15.53
N ASN A 86 9.15 5.83 14.96
CA ASN A 86 10.60 5.53 15.07
C ASN A 86 11.04 4.17 14.46
N LYS A 87 10.21 3.56 13.63
CA LYS A 87 10.56 2.37 12.84
C LYS A 87 10.61 2.69 11.37
N LYS A 88 11.54 2.05 10.65
CA LYS A 88 11.69 2.19 9.20
C LYS A 88 10.85 1.14 8.49
N TYR A 89 10.15 1.54 7.44
CA TYR A 89 9.41 0.66 6.56
C TYR A 89 9.66 1.06 5.10
N SER A 90 9.84 0.09 4.22
CA SER A 90 9.82 0.37 2.79
C SER A 90 8.40 0.68 2.33
N ILE A 91 7.41 -0.07 2.84
CA ILE A 91 5.98 0.22 2.64
C ILE A 91 5.27 0.12 3.98
N TYR A 92 4.57 1.16 4.35
CA TYR A 92 3.65 1.17 5.50
C TYR A 92 2.23 1.47 5.00
N VAL A 93 1.31 0.58 5.32
CA VAL A 93 -0.12 0.75 5.08
C VAL A 93 -0.84 0.72 6.42
N GLY A 94 -1.65 1.73 6.71
CA GLY A 94 -2.44 1.86 7.92
C GLY A 94 -3.61 0.89 8.01
N ASN A 95 -4.52 1.19 8.94
CA ASN A 95 -5.73 0.39 9.15
C ASN A 95 -6.87 0.85 8.22
N ASN A 96 -7.83 -0.03 7.97
CA ASN A 96 -9.03 0.29 7.17
C ASN A 96 -8.67 0.87 5.80
N VAL A 97 -7.65 0.34 5.15
CA VAL A 97 -7.23 0.79 3.82
C VAL A 97 -7.77 -0.16 2.76
N SER A 98 -8.20 0.39 1.63
CA SER A 98 -8.54 -0.41 0.46
C SER A 98 -7.59 -0.10 -0.68
N CYS A 99 -6.79 -1.09 -1.11
CA CYS A 99 -6.01 -1.03 -2.34
C CYS A 99 -6.77 -1.76 -3.43
N ALA A 100 -7.38 -1.01 -4.34
CA ALA A 100 -8.26 -1.56 -5.37
C ALA A 100 -7.48 -2.26 -6.50
N HIS A 101 -8.22 -3.01 -7.32
CA HIS A 101 -7.67 -3.93 -8.33
C HIS A 101 -6.53 -3.33 -9.15
N SER A 102 -5.44 -4.07 -9.24
CA SER A 102 -4.25 -3.75 -10.03
C SER A 102 -3.54 -2.45 -9.65
N ALA A 103 -3.77 -1.91 -8.46
CA ALA A 103 -2.96 -0.81 -7.95
C ALA A 103 -1.51 -1.25 -7.72
N ILE A 104 -0.57 -0.33 -7.89
CA ILE A 104 0.86 -0.56 -7.66
C ILE A 104 1.32 0.36 -6.53
N ILE A 105 1.84 -0.23 -5.47
CA ILE A 105 2.46 0.47 -4.35
C ILE A 105 3.95 0.16 -4.36
N HIS A 106 4.76 1.13 -4.76
CA HIS A 106 6.20 0.94 -4.86
C HIS A 106 6.94 1.85 -3.88
N GLY A 107 7.50 1.24 -2.84
CA GLY A 107 8.17 1.96 -1.76
C GLY A 107 9.43 2.74 -2.20
N PRO A 108 9.84 3.76 -1.37
CA PRO A 108 9.29 4.02 -0.03
C PRO A 108 7.91 4.67 -0.08
N CYS A 109 6.93 4.07 0.62
CA CYS A 109 5.57 4.59 0.64
C CYS A 109 4.97 4.55 2.04
N PHE A 110 4.23 5.60 2.39
CA PHE A 110 3.34 5.65 3.52
C PHE A 110 1.90 5.80 3.03
N ILE A 111 1.00 4.95 3.51
CA ILE A 111 -0.44 5.07 3.30
C ILE A 111 -1.10 5.06 4.68
N GLY A 112 -1.74 6.16 5.04
CA GLY A 112 -2.40 6.35 6.33
C GLY A 112 -3.71 5.58 6.45
N ASP A 113 -4.32 5.68 7.63
CA ASP A 113 -5.59 5.01 7.94
C ASP A 113 -6.74 5.54 7.07
N ASP A 114 -7.74 4.70 6.85
CA ASP A 114 -9.00 5.05 6.15
C ASP A 114 -8.79 5.57 4.71
N ALA A 115 -7.71 5.16 4.04
CA ALA A 115 -7.40 5.57 2.68
C ALA A 115 -7.96 4.58 1.64
N PHE A 116 -8.39 5.12 0.50
CA PHE A 116 -8.76 4.34 -0.68
C PHE A 116 -7.78 4.60 -1.82
N ILE A 117 -7.11 3.56 -2.30
CA ILE A 117 -6.22 3.61 -3.45
C ILE A 117 -6.96 2.99 -4.64
N GLY A 118 -7.33 3.82 -5.62
CA GLY A 118 -8.20 3.46 -6.74
C GLY A 118 -7.62 2.43 -7.70
N PHE A 119 -8.49 1.89 -8.55
CA PHE A 119 -8.11 0.88 -9.56
C PHE A 119 -6.95 1.36 -10.40
N LYS A 120 -5.91 0.52 -10.58
CA LYS A 120 -4.73 0.82 -11.39
C LYS A 120 -3.99 2.12 -11.01
N ALA A 121 -4.22 2.66 -9.81
CA ALA A 121 -3.43 3.78 -9.33
C ALA A 121 -1.99 3.34 -9.03
N VAL A 122 -1.05 4.26 -9.17
CA VAL A 122 0.37 4.03 -8.89
C VAL A 122 0.80 4.99 -7.79
N ILE A 123 1.25 4.44 -6.68
CA ILE A 123 1.89 5.18 -5.59
C ILE A 123 3.36 4.77 -5.57
N PHE A 124 4.23 5.69 -5.96
CA PHE A 124 5.67 5.43 -6.04
C PHE A 124 6.46 6.52 -5.33
N ASN A 125 7.19 6.14 -4.28
CA ASN A 125 7.95 7.09 -3.47
C ASN A 125 7.08 8.31 -3.10
N ALA A 126 6.02 8.06 -2.29
CA ALA A 126 5.05 9.08 -1.89
C ALA A 126 4.39 8.74 -0.56
N SER A 127 3.82 9.75 0.09
CA SER A 127 3.05 9.60 1.32
C SER A 127 1.61 10.02 1.09
N ILE A 128 0.69 9.14 1.43
CA ILE A 128 -0.75 9.38 1.42
C ILE A 128 -1.19 9.45 2.87
N GLU A 129 -1.60 10.61 3.35
CA GLU A 129 -2.08 10.78 4.71
C GLU A 129 -3.46 10.14 4.92
N ASN A 130 -3.96 10.17 6.16
CA ASN A 130 -5.21 9.52 6.53
C ASN A 130 -6.42 10.04 5.74
N ASN A 131 -7.42 9.19 5.55
CA ASN A 131 -8.71 9.56 4.97
C ASN A 131 -8.57 10.22 3.58
N CYS A 132 -7.72 9.67 2.71
CA CYS A 132 -7.54 10.13 1.35
C CYS A 132 -8.21 9.20 0.35
N LEU A 133 -8.72 9.75 -0.74
CA LEU A 133 -9.19 8.99 -1.90
C LEU A 133 -8.30 9.28 -3.10
N ILE A 134 -7.61 8.26 -3.57
CA ILE A 134 -6.81 8.31 -4.79
C ILE A 134 -7.65 7.73 -5.93
N GLY A 135 -7.94 8.52 -6.94
CA GLY A 135 -8.80 8.13 -8.05
C GLY A 135 -8.19 7.06 -8.95
N THR A 136 -9.06 6.40 -9.71
CA THR A 136 -8.68 5.35 -10.69
C THR A 136 -7.58 5.85 -11.64
N GLY A 137 -6.50 5.08 -11.79
CA GLY A 137 -5.41 5.39 -12.71
C GLY A 137 -4.58 6.62 -12.35
N ALA A 138 -4.76 7.20 -11.17
CA ALA A 138 -3.93 8.32 -10.72
C ALA A 138 -2.51 7.86 -10.42
N ILE A 139 -1.54 8.77 -10.57
CA ILE A 139 -0.13 8.54 -10.27
C ILE A 139 0.32 9.56 -9.23
N VAL A 140 0.84 9.09 -8.09
CA VAL A 140 1.42 9.94 -7.04
C VAL A 140 2.88 9.52 -6.85
N THR A 141 3.81 10.46 -7.00
CA THR A 141 5.25 10.12 -7.05
C THR A 141 6.15 11.27 -6.57
N ASN A 142 7.47 11.06 -6.63
CA ASN A 142 8.52 12.05 -6.38
C ASN A 142 8.57 12.62 -4.96
N GLY A 143 8.28 11.81 -3.95
CA GLY A 143 8.33 12.24 -2.55
C GLY A 143 7.16 13.14 -2.13
N VAL A 144 6.12 13.21 -2.94
CA VAL A 144 4.94 14.04 -2.67
C VAL A 144 4.18 13.52 -1.46
N ILE A 145 3.66 14.45 -0.66
CA ILE A 145 2.76 14.18 0.47
C ILE A 145 1.35 14.65 0.11
N ILE A 146 0.40 13.72 0.06
CA ILE A 146 -1.02 14.00 -0.06
C ILE A 146 -1.59 14.23 1.34
N ASN A 147 -2.06 15.43 1.62
CA ASN A 147 -2.58 15.80 2.93
C ASN A 147 -3.87 15.05 3.27
N SER A 148 -4.09 14.80 4.56
CA SER A 148 -5.30 14.13 5.06
C SER A 148 -6.59 14.71 4.50
N GLY A 149 -7.53 13.84 4.17
CA GLY A 149 -8.85 14.21 3.66
C GLY A 149 -8.84 14.73 2.23
N SER A 150 -7.79 14.50 1.46
CA SER A 150 -7.68 14.97 0.08
C SER A 150 -8.26 13.98 -0.93
N PHE A 151 -8.78 14.53 -2.04
CA PHE A 151 -9.20 13.78 -3.21
C PHE A 151 -8.24 13.99 -4.37
N VAL A 152 -7.62 12.91 -4.83
CA VAL A 152 -6.85 12.89 -6.08
C VAL A 152 -7.77 12.43 -7.20
N PRO A 153 -8.05 13.27 -8.22
CA PRO A 153 -8.96 12.90 -9.31
C PRO A 153 -8.46 11.71 -10.14
N PRO A 154 -9.36 10.93 -10.76
CA PRO A 154 -8.99 9.86 -11.67
C PRO A 154 -8.05 10.34 -12.78
N GLY A 155 -7.00 9.55 -13.07
CA GLY A 155 -6.00 9.84 -14.09
C GLY A 155 -5.08 11.03 -13.80
N ALA A 156 -5.18 11.66 -12.63
CA ALA A 156 -4.31 12.77 -12.27
C ALA A 156 -2.87 12.31 -12.02
N ILE A 157 -1.91 13.14 -12.39
CA ILE A 157 -0.47 12.94 -12.09
C ILE A 157 -0.03 13.98 -11.09
N ILE A 158 0.21 13.54 -9.85
CA ILE A 158 0.65 14.35 -8.73
C ILE A 158 2.14 14.03 -8.48
N ASP A 159 3.00 14.79 -9.12
CA ASP A 159 4.45 14.62 -9.15
C ASP A 159 5.22 15.80 -8.53
N THR A 160 4.48 16.80 -8.03
CA THR A 160 5.03 17.93 -7.28
C THR A 160 4.16 18.25 -6.07
N GLN A 161 4.78 18.82 -5.02
CA GLN A 161 4.04 19.19 -3.81
C GLN A 161 3.03 20.31 -4.07
N ASP A 162 3.28 21.20 -5.02
CA ASP A 162 2.33 22.25 -5.41
C ASP A 162 1.04 21.65 -5.97
N LYS A 163 1.13 20.61 -6.81
CA LYS A 163 -0.07 19.89 -7.29
C LYS A 163 -0.82 19.23 -6.14
N ALA A 164 -0.12 18.62 -5.19
CA ALA A 164 -0.74 18.02 -4.00
C ALA A 164 -1.43 19.07 -3.13
N ASN A 165 -0.81 20.22 -2.91
CA ASN A 165 -1.37 21.32 -2.12
C ASN A 165 -2.59 21.97 -2.77
N ALA A 166 -2.76 21.83 -4.09
CA ALA A 166 -3.90 22.34 -4.84
C ALA A 166 -5.11 21.38 -4.88
N LEU A 167 -4.99 20.18 -4.29
CA LEU A 167 -6.08 19.21 -4.25
C LEU A 167 -7.26 19.70 -3.41
N HIS A 168 -8.45 19.29 -3.81
CA HIS A 168 -9.67 19.58 -3.05
C HIS A 168 -9.89 18.54 -1.95
N PRO A 169 -10.55 18.94 -0.84
CA PRO A 169 -11.00 17.99 0.17
C PRO A 169 -12.00 16.99 -0.39
N LEU A 170 -12.09 15.83 0.26
CA LEU A 170 -13.12 14.84 0.02
C LEU A 170 -14.52 15.44 0.19
N THR A 171 -15.41 15.15 -0.73
CA THR A 171 -16.84 15.43 -0.56
C THR A 171 -17.47 14.39 0.38
N GLN A 172 -18.65 14.70 0.93
CA GLN A 172 -19.40 13.74 1.74
C GLN A 172 -19.68 12.43 0.98
N ALA A 173 -20.07 12.53 -0.30
CA ALA A 173 -20.31 11.35 -1.14
C ALA A 173 -19.04 10.50 -1.34
N SER A 174 -17.87 11.13 -1.48
CA SER A 174 -16.60 10.42 -1.58
C SER A 174 -16.22 9.70 -0.27
N GLN A 175 -16.51 10.31 0.88
CA GLN A 175 -16.30 9.70 2.19
C GLN A 175 -17.22 8.49 2.43
N GLU A 176 -18.50 8.62 2.03
CA GLU A 176 -19.47 7.52 2.10
C GLU A 176 -19.02 6.34 1.23
N PHE A 177 -18.62 6.60 -0.02
CA PHE A 177 -18.07 5.57 -0.90
C PHE A 177 -16.87 4.85 -0.29
N THR A 178 -15.91 5.58 0.29
CA THR A 178 -14.74 4.96 0.92
C THR A 178 -15.13 4.00 2.04
N LYS A 179 -16.14 4.37 2.85
CA LYS A 179 -16.61 3.53 3.96
C LYS A 179 -17.35 2.27 3.50
N GLU A 180 -17.97 2.29 2.31
CA GLU A 180 -18.71 1.12 1.78
C GLU A 180 -17.77 0.07 1.16
N VAL A 181 -16.55 0.44 0.80
CA VAL A 181 -15.59 -0.44 0.11
C VAL A 181 -14.44 -0.94 1.00
N ILE A 182 -14.40 -0.51 2.24
CA ILE A 182 -13.52 -1.03 3.30
C ILE A 182 -14.33 -2.01 4.15
#